data_5a42a50bfb1bcff6afa6e0dbe7fa0eea
#
_entry.id   5a42a50bfb1bcff6afa6e0dbe7fa0eea
#
_cell.length_a   1.000
_cell.length_b   1.000
_cell.length_c   1.000
_cell.angle_alpha   90.00
_cell.angle_beta   90.00
_cell.angle_gamma   90.00
#
_symmetry.space_group_name_H-M   'P 1'
#
loop_
_entity.id
_entity.type
_entity.pdbx_description
1 polymer ?
#
loop_
_entity_poly.entity_id
_entity_poly.type
_entity_poly.pdbx_seq_one_letter_code
_entity_poly.pdbx_strand_id
1 'polypeptide(L)'
;STDTFLSMLTTKIRIEFDYLVRSGWIAVDEDEAERMQRTLVMDVYERVKANLSISRSVLTELRKKYRIGLVTNFYGNMSVVLDEFGLASLFDTVTESAVVGVRKPDPQIFRLAVKALDVEAENVIVIGDSYSKDILPAHEIGCHTIWLKGEGWVTEELRTCEADYIIKDLYEVEPVLKQYMLL
;
A
#
# COMPACT_ATOMS: atom_id res chain seq x y z
N SER A 1 14.25 10.85 -2.76
CA SER A 1 13.35 11.88 -3.31
C SER A 1 12.67 12.65 -2.19
N THR A 2 12.42 13.93 -2.41
CA THR A 2 11.70 14.84 -1.49
C THR A 2 10.32 15.19 -2.01
N ASP A 3 9.87 14.50 -3.06
CA ASP A 3 8.59 14.78 -3.69
C ASP A 3 7.43 14.29 -2.82
N THR A 4 6.44 15.17 -2.63
CA THR A 4 5.15 14.82 -2.04
C THR A 4 4.35 13.91 -2.97
N PHE A 5 3.34 13.23 -2.44
CA PHE A 5 2.43 12.43 -3.27
C PHE A 5 1.74 13.29 -4.33
N LEU A 6 1.28 14.50 -3.97
CA LEU A 6 0.65 15.43 -4.91
C LEU A 6 1.62 15.83 -6.04
N SER A 7 2.88 16.16 -5.72
CA SER A 7 3.90 16.52 -6.72
C SER A 7 4.19 15.35 -7.68
N MET A 8 4.38 14.15 -7.14
CA MET A 8 4.61 12.94 -7.92
C MET A 8 3.40 12.61 -8.81
N LEU A 9 2.19 12.68 -8.28
CA LEU A 9 0.95 12.45 -9.02
C LEU A 9 0.78 13.45 -10.15
N THR A 10 1.03 14.73 -9.88
CA THR A 10 0.98 15.80 -10.90
C THR A 10 1.95 15.53 -12.05
N THR A 11 3.18 15.17 -11.72
CA THR A 11 4.21 14.85 -12.72
C THR A 11 3.82 13.63 -13.55
N LYS A 12 3.34 12.57 -12.90
CA LYS A 12 2.92 11.34 -13.56
C LYS A 12 1.76 11.59 -14.53
N ILE A 13 0.70 12.23 -14.06
CA ILE A 13 -0.48 12.52 -14.89
C ILE A 13 -0.10 13.41 -16.07
N ARG A 14 0.74 14.42 -15.88
CA ARG A 14 1.23 15.26 -16.97
C ARG A 14 1.94 14.44 -18.05
N ILE A 15 2.88 13.57 -17.67
CA ILE A 15 3.63 12.75 -18.62
C ILE A 15 2.70 11.82 -19.41
N GLU A 16 1.78 11.14 -18.72
CA GLU A 16 0.83 10.22 -19.34
C GLU A 16 -0.14 10.96 -20.25
N PHE A 17 -0.65 12.10 -19.83
CA PHE A 17 -1.58 12.91 -20.60
C PHE A 17 -0.92 13.51 -21.86
N ASP A 18 0.30 14.07 -21.71
CA ASP A 18 1.09 14.58 -22.84
C ASP A 18 1.36 13.48 -23.87
N TYR A 19 1.62 12.24 -23.43
CA TYR A 19 1.75 11.10 -24.32
C TYR A 19 0.46 10.82 -25.10
N LEU A 20 -0.69 10.81 -24.42
CA LEU A 20 -2.00 10.57 -25.07
C LEU A 20 -2.36 11.64 -26.10
N VAL A 21 -2.08 12.90 -25.79
CA VAL A 21 -2.30 14.02 -26.74
C VAL A 21 -1.36 13.87 -27.95
N ARG A 22 -0.06 13.69 -27.75
CA ARG A 22 0.92 13.54 -28.84
C ARG A 22 0.66 12.32 -29.71
N SER A 23 0.11 11.26 -29.14
CA SER A 23 -0.24 10.03 -29.87
C SER A 23 -1.59 10.11 -30.58
N GLY A 24 -2.30 11.24 -30.47
CA GLY A 24 -3.60 11.45 -31.11
C GLY A 24 -4.77 10.71 -30.48
N TRP A 25 -4.58 10.12 -29.28
CA TRP A 25 -5.65 9.48 -28.53
C TRP A 25 -6.63 10.49 -27.91
N ILE A 26 -6.13 11.70 -27.60
CA ILE A 26 -6.91 12.82 -27.07
C ILE A 26 -6.65 14.02 -27.96
N ALA A 27 -7.72 14.66 -28.46
CA ALA A 27 -7.66 15.84 -29.30
C ALA A 27 -8.21 17.05 -28.52
N VAL A 28 -7.33 17.81 -27.88
CA VAL A 28 -7.64 19.01 -27.09
C VAL A 28 -6.56 20.07 -27.33
N ASP A 29 -6.88 21.32 -27.11
CA ASP A 29 -5.90 22.41 -27.10
C ASP A 29 -5.12 22.41 -25.76
N GLU A 30 -4.07 23.24 -25.67
CA GLU A 30 -3.17 23.28 -24.53
C GLU A 30 -3.87 23.71 -23.23
N ASP A 31 -4.75 24.71 -23.32
CA ASP A 31 -5.51 25.22 -22.17
C ASP A 31 -6.50 24.18 -21.63
N GLU A 32 -7.15 23.45 -22.53
CA GLU A 32 -8.06 22.38 -22.17
C GLU A 32 -7.30 21.19 -21.58
N ALA A 33 -6.15 20.82 -22.15
CA ALA A 33 -5.28 19.79 -21.63
C ALA A 33 -4.85 20.09 -20.19
N GLU A 34 -4.41 21.31 -19.90
CA GLU A 34 -4.02 21.71 -18.54
C GLU A 34 -5.20 21.67 -17.56
N ARG A 35 -6.39 22.11 -17.98
CA ARG A 35 -7.59 22.04 -17.12
C ARG A 35 -7.95 20.60 -16.77
N MET A 36 -7.92 19.70 -17.77
CA MET A 36 -8.20 18.30 -17.60
C MET A 36 -7.18 17.63 -16.67
N GLN A 37 -5.89 17.89 -16.87
CA GLN A 37 -4.81 17.37 -16.01
C GLN A 37 -5.01 17.81 -14.55
N ARG A 38 -5.24 19.11 -14.31
CA ARG A 38 -5.48 19.63 -12.94
C ARG A 38 -6.71 18.98 -12.30
N THR A 39 -7.79 18.85 -13.03
CA THR A 39 -9.02 18.22 -12.54
C THR A 39 -8.77 16.77 -12.15
N LEU A 40 -8.09 16.02 -13.02
CA LEU A 40 -7.78 14.61 -12.78
C LEU A 40 -6.84 14.42 -11.57
N VAL A 41 -5.80 15.25 -11.47
CA VAL A 41 -4.89 15.24 -10.31
C VAL A 41 -5.66 15.45 -9.01
N MET A 42 -6.53 16.45 -8.96
CA MET A 42 -7.26 16.76 -7.73
C MET A 42 -8.31 15.70 -7.41
N ASP A 43 -9.01 15.16 -8.40
CA ASP A 43 -9.97 14.06 -8.17
C ASP A 43 -9.27 12.82 -7.58
N VAL A 44 -8.16 12.40 -8.18
CA VAL A 44 -7.38 11.25 -7.67
C VAL A 44 -6.82 11.54 -6.29
N TYR A 45 -6.27 12.74 -6.06
CA TYR A 45 -5.71 13.11 -4.77
C TYR A 45 -6.74 13.09 -3.64
N GLU A 46 -7.93 13.65 -3.87
CA GLU A 46 -9.03 13.66 -2.88
C GLU A 46 -9.56 12.24 -2.61
N ARG A 47 -9.64 11.37 -3.62
CA ARG A 47 -9.99 9.95 -3.43
C ARG A 47 -8.96 9.21 -2.58
N VAL A 48 -7.67 9.47 -2.81
CA VAL A 48 -6.60 8.90 -1.97
C VAL A 48 -6.73 9.38 -0.53
N LYS A 49 -6.97 10.67 -0.29
CA LYS A 49 -7.20 11.22 1.05
C LYS A 49 -8.40 10.56 1.75
N ALA A 50 -9.49 10.35 1.02
CA ALA A 50 -10.67 9.69 1.57
C ALA A 50 -10.36 8.25 2.00
N ASN A 51 -9.68 7.47 1.16
CA ASN A 51 -9.26 6.11 1.49
C ASN A 51 -8.28 6.07 2.67
N LEU A 52 -7.32 7.00 2.71
CA LEU A 52 -6.36 7.08 3.81
C LEU A 52 -7.01 7.50 5.14
N SER A 53 -8.14 8.22 5.11
CA SER A 53 -8.92 8.51 6.32
C SER A 53 -9.46 7.25 6.98
N ILE A 54 -9.93 6.29 6.17
CA ILE A 54 -10.37 4.97 6.64
C ILE A 54 -9.18 4.21 7.23
N SER A 55 -8.09 4.11 6.46
CA SER A 55 -6.86 3.44 6.89
C SER A 55 -6.32 4.02 8.20
N ARG A 56 -6.32 5.35 8.35
CA ARG A 56 -5.91 6.04 9.57
C ARG A 56 -6.72 5.60 10.78
N SER A 57 -8.04 5.51 10.64
CA SER A 57 -8.92 5.08 11.74
C SER A 57 -8.55 3.69 12.24
N VAL A 58 -8.42 2.72 11.32
CA VAL A 58 -8.04 1.34 11.65
C VAL A 58 -6.65 1.28 12.27
N LEU A 59 -5.66 1.91 11.64
CA LEU A 59 -4.27 1.90 12.14
C LEU A 59 -4.14 2.54 13.52
N THR A 60 -4.90 3.61 13.80
CA THR A 60 -4.92 4.26 15.11
C THR A 60 -5.39 3.32 16.21
N GLU A 61 -6.42 2.51 15.95
CA GLU A 61 -6.88 1.52 16.94
C GLU A 61 -5.90 0.36 17.09
N LEU A 62 -5.35 -0.15 15.99
CA LEU A 62 -4.36 -1.24 16.02
C LEU A 62 -3.08 -0.83 16.77
N ARG A 63 -2.60 0.40 16.56
CA ARG A 63 -1.39 0.90 17.21
C ARG A 63 -1.46 0.95 18.75
N LYS A 64 -2.66 0.98 19.31
CA LYS A 64 -2.84 0.90 20.78
C LYS A 64 -2.39 -0.44 21.36
N LYS A 65 -2.33 -1.49 20.54
CA LYS A 65 -2.08 -2.88 20.97
C LYS A 65 -0.90 -3.53 20.26
N TYR A 66 -0.56 -3.08 19.06
CA TYR A 66 0.42 -3.72 18.18
C TYR A 66 1.48 -2.75 17.72
N ARG A 67 2.67 -3.24 17.47
CA ARG A 67 3.68 -2.55 16.66
C ARG A 67 3.31 -2.70 15.21
N ILE A 68 3.48 -1.63 14.42
CA ILE A 68 3.05 -1.60 13.02
C ILE A 68 4.24 -1.26 12.13
N GLY A 69 4.54 -2.12 11.17
CA GLY A 69 5.50 -1.89 10.11
C GLY A 69 4.82 -1.69 8.76
N LEU A 70 5.34 -0.80 7.93
CA LEU A 70 4.94 -0.64 6.53
C LEU A 70 5.98 -1.28 5.60
N VAL A 71 5.52 -2.16 4.69
CA VAL A 71 6.35 -2.73 3.62
C VAL A 71 5.80 -2.30 2.26
N THR A 72 6.57 -1.56 1.49
CA THR A 72 6.07 -0.96 0.25
C THR A 72 7.06 -1.02 -0.91
N ASN A 73 6.54 -1.26 -2.13
CA ASN A 73 7.26 -1.01 -3.37
C ASN A 73 7.02 0.44 -3.78
N PHE A 74 7.92 1.34 -3.38
CA PHE A 74 7.76 2.76 -3.65
C PHE A 74 9.06 3.40 -4.14
N TYR A 75 9.09 4.71 -4.32
CA TYR A 75 10.09 5.44 -5.12
C TYR A 75 11.19 6.14 -4.28
N GLY A 76 11.33 5.82 -3.00
CA GLY A 76 12.32 6.41 -2.09
C GLY A 76 11.85 7.70 -1.40
N ASN A 77 10.55 7.95 -1.38
CA ASN A 77 9.96 9.13 -0.75
C ASN A 77 8.76 8.80 0.16
N MET A 78 8.65 7.54 0.61
CA MET A 78 7.50 7.12 1.42
C MET A 78 7.42 7.92 2.73
N SER A 79 8.54 8.30 3.35
CA SER A 79 8.53 9.14 4.55
C SER A 79 7.84 10.48 4.31
N VAL A 80 8.15 11.14 3.19
CA VAL A 80 7.52 12.42 2.80
C VAL A 80 6.02 12.25 2.55
N VAL A 81 5.62 11.16 1.90
CA VAL A 81 4.21 10.83 1.64
C VAL A 81 3.47 10.56 2.96
N LEU A 82 4.07 9.81 3.87
CA LEU A 82 3.46 9.56 5.19
C LEU A 82 3.29 10.84 6.00
N ASP A 83 4.25 11.76 5.94
CA ASP A 83 4.16 13.07 6.59
C ASP A 83 3.08 13.93 5.95
N GLU A 84 3.01 13.99 4.61
CA GLU A 84 1.97 14.73 3.86
C GLU A 84 0.55 14.33 4.29
N PHE A 85 0.34 13.02 4.48
CA PHE A 85 -0.97 12.50 4.92
C PHE A 85 -1.09 12.36 6.44
N GLY A 86 -0.07 12.75 7.22
CA GLY A 86 -0.06 12.67 8.68
C GLY A 86 -0.18 11.23 9.21
N LEU A 87 0.43 10.26 8.52
CA LEU A 87 0.42 8.83 8.86
C LEU A 87 1.73 8.36 9.48
N ALA A 88 2.80 9.16 9.42
CA ALA A 88 4.14 8.74 9.84
C ALA A 88 4.19 8.18 11.27
N SER A 89 3.48 8.82 12.21
CA SER A 89 3.45 8.39 13.61
C SER A 89 2.70 7.07 13.87
N LEU A 90 2.01 6.53 12.87
CA LEU A 90 1.28 5.26 12.98
C LEU A 90 2.17 4.04 12.75
N PHE A 91 3.35 4.22 12.18
CA PHE A 91 4.28 3.15 11.87
C PHE A 91 5.53 3.20 12.75
N ASP A 92 5.93 2.06 13.30
CA ASP A 92 7.20 1.91 14.04
C ASP A 92 8.37 1.76 13.08
N THR A 93 8.13 1.13 11.92
CA THR A 93 9.15 0.92 10.88
C THR A 93 8.55 1.10 9.48
N VAL A 94 9.39 1.54 8.56
CA VAL A 94 9.05 1.64 7.12
C VAL A 94 10.15 0.94 6.32
N THR A 95 9.78 -0.13 5.62
CA THR A 95 10.66 -0.87 4.73
C THR A 95 10.25 -0.59 3.28
N GLU A 96 10.95 0.33 2.65
CA GLU A 96 10.67 0.79 1.30
C GLU A 96 11.65 0.19 0.29
N SER A 97 11.14 -0.39 -0.80
CA SER A 97 11.94 -1.13 -1.78
C SER A 97 13.09 -0.32 -2.37
N ALA A 98 12.87 0.95 -2.70
CA ALA A 98 13.90 1.81 -3.27
C ALA A 98 15.00 2.19 -2.26
N VAL A 99 14.73 2.09 -0.96
CA VAL A 99 15.69 2.36 0.12
C VAL A 99 16.51 1.11 0.45
N VAL A 100 15.84 -0.04 0.55
CA VAL A 100 16.51 -1.30 0.96
C VAL A 100 17.10 -2.08 -0.21
N GLY A 101 16.81 -1.68 -1.47
CA GLY A 101 17.33 -2.33 -2.68
C GLY A 101 16.67 -3.67 -3.02
N VAL A 102 15.62 -4.06 -2.30
CA VAL A 102 14.84 -5.29 -2.50
C VAL A 102 13.38 -4.92 -2.63
N ARG A 103 12.64 -5.61 -3.49
CA ARG A 103 11.23 -5.31 -3.74
C ARG A 103 10.35 -6.55 -3.72
N LYS A 104 9.10 -6.40 -3.32
CA LYS A 104 8.07 -7.44 -3.45
C LYS A 104 7.95 -7.89 -4.92
N PRO A 105 7.87 -9.18 -5.24
CA PRO A 105 7.56 -10.31 -4.36
C PRO A 105 8.76 -11.01 -3.70
N ASP A 106 9.98 -10.47 -3.74
CA ASP A 106 11.12 -11.09 -3.06
C ASP A 106 10.86 -11.15 -1.54
N PRO A 107 10.82 -12.35 -0.91
CA PRO A 107 10.54 -12.49 0.52
C PRO A 107 11.59 -11.80 1.40
N GLN A 108 12.76 -11.47 0.87
CA GLN A 108 13.81 -10.77 1.60
C GLN A 108 13.34 -9.39 2.11
N ILE A 109 12.43 -8.71 1.42
CA ILE A 109 11.91 -7.43 1.91
C ILE A 109 11.11 -7.59 3.21
N PHE A 110 10.36 -8.70 3.36
CA PHE A 110 9.64 -9.01 4.59
C PHE A 110 10.59 -9.45 5.71
N ARG A 111 11.67 -10.21 5.40
CA ARG A 111 12.72 -10.52 6.41
C ARG A 111 13.35 -9.24 6.97
N LEU A 112 13.62 -8.25 6.12
CA LEU A 112 14.13 -6.96 6.55
C LEU A 112 13.14 -6.21 7.45
N ALA A 113 11.85 -6.24 7.11
CA ALA A 113 10.80 -5.60 7.90
C ALA A 113 10.60 -6.27 9.26
N VAL A 114 10.56 -7.60 9.32
CA VAL A 114 10.47 -8.38 10.56
C VAL A 114 11.66 -8.08 11.46
N LYS A 115 12.88 -8.08 10.90
CA LYS A 115 14.10 -7.70 11.63
C LYS A 115 14.04 -6.25 12.15
N ALA A 116 13.52 -5.32 11.36
CA ALA A 116 13.40 -3.92 11.77
C ALA A 116 12.39 -3.73 12.92
N LEU A 117 11.35 -4.58 12.98
CA LEU A 117 10.41 -4.63 14.08
C LEU A 117 10.97 -5.34 15.32
N ASP A 118 12.12 -6.01 15.21
CA ASP A 118 12.75 -6.76 16.30
C ASP A 118 11.79 -7.80 16.92
N VAL A 119 11.24 -8.66 16.06
CA VAL A 119 10.32 -9.76 16.42
C VAL A 119 10.62 -10.99 15.57
N GLU A 120 10.11 -12.16 15.96
CA GLU A 120 10.17 -13.37 15.14
C GLU A 120 9.02 -13.38 14.11
N ALA A 121 9.25 -14.01 12.94
CA ALA A 121 8.28 -14.03 11.85
C ALA A 121 6.93 -14.63 12.24
N GLU A 122 6.94 -15.68 13.07
CA GLU A 122 5.75 -16.34 13.60
C GLU A 122 4.87 -15.43 14.49
N ASN A 123 5.42 -14.32 14.96
CA ASN A 123 4.69 -13.31 15.74
C ASN A 123 4.25 -12.11 14.90
N VAL A 124 4.36 -12.21 13.56
CA VAL A 124 3.99 -11.16 12.62
C VAL A 124 2.79 -11.58 11.79
N ILE A 125 1.84 -10.68 11.65
CA ILE A 125 0.73 -10.82 10.71
C ILE A 125 0.93 -9.81 9.59
N VAL A 126 1.06 -10.29 8.37
CA VAL A 126 1.14 -9.44 7.17
C VAL A 126 -0.24 -9.29 6.57
N ILE A 127 -0.66 -8.05 6.36
CA ILE A 127 -1.92 -7.70 5.72
C ILE A 127 -1.60 -7.05 4.38
N GLY A 128 -2.10 -7.60 3.29
CA GLY A 128 -1.81 -7.10 1.95
C GLY A 128 -2.93 -7.41 0.96
N ASP A 129 -2.98 -6.64 -0.12
CA ASP A 129 -3.98 -6.75 -1.18
C ASP A 129 -3.53 -7.64 -2.35
N SER A 130 -2.23 -7.82 -2.52
CA SER A 130 -1.67 -8.64 -3.59
C SER A 130 -1.28 -10.03 -3.09
N TYR A 131 -2.00 -11.06 -3.54
CA TYR A 131 -1.69 -12.43 -3.16
C TYR A 131 -0.23 -12.80 -3.50
N SER A 132 0.20 -12.54 -4.73
CA SER A 132 1.55 -12.90 -5.19
C SER A 132 2.67 -12.02 -4.64
N LYS A 133 2.38 -10.75 -4.28
CA LYS A 133 3.41 -9.80 -3.82
C LYS A 133 3.47 -9.66 -2.31
N ASP A 134 2.39 -9.95 -1.61
CA ASP A 134 2.29 -9.75 -0.17
C ASP A 134 2.12 -11.07 0.57
N ILE A 135 1.13 -11.87 0.19
CA ILE A 135 0.75 -13.05 0.96
C ILE A 135 1.76 -14.19 0.79
N LEU A 136 2.02 -14.62 -0.44
CA LEU A 136 2.95 -15.71 -0.69
C LEU A 136 4.34 -15.48 -0.08
N PRO A 137 5.03 -14.35 -0.34
CA PRO A 137 6.37 -14.15 0.19
C PRO A 137 6.40 -13.93 1.72
N ALA A 138 5.32 -13.44 2.33
CA ALA A 138 5.21 -13.34 3.78
C ALA A 138 5.00 -14.72 4.42
N HIS A 139 4.14 -15.55 3.84
CA HIS A 139 3.92 -16.92 4.27
C HIS A 139 5.20 -17.77 4.14
N GLU A 140 5.98 -17.61 3.05
CA GLU A 140 7.26 -18.30 2.84
C GLU A 140 8.25 -18.08 3.98
N ILE A 141 8.23 -16.93 4.63
CA ILE A 141 9.14 -16.62 5.74
C ILE A 141 8.57 -16.99 7.12
N GLY A 142 7.37 -17.57 7.17
CA GLY A 142 6.72 -18.02 8.40
C GLY A 142 5.86 -16.96 9.10
N CYS A 143 5.52 -15.85 8.41
CA CYS A 143 4.53 -14.91 8.92
C CYS A 143 3.11 -15.45 8.75
N HIS A 144 2.21 -15.05 9.66
CA HIS A 144 0.78 -15.16 9.43
C HIS A 144 0.31 -14.13 8.42
N THR A 145 -0.80 -14.43 7.72
CA THR A 145 -1.23 -13.62 6.60
C THR A 145 -2.73 -13.35 6.60
N ILE A 146 -3.10 -12.11 6.33
CA ILE A 146 -4.48 -11.70 6.06
C ILE A 146 -4.53 -11.09 4.66
N TRP A 147 -5.23 -11.74 3.75
CA TRP A 147 -5.41 -11.23 2.40
C TRP A 147 -6.61 -10.28 2.32
N LEU A 148 -6.34 -9.00 2.06
CA LEU A 148 -7.36 -8.00 1.76
C LEU A 148 -7.79 -8.16 0.29
N LYS A 149 -8.73 -9.07 0.05
CA LYS A 149 -9.26 -9.38 -1.27
C LYS A 149 -10.36 -8.39 -1.66
N GLY A 150 -9.96 -7.23 -2.17
CA GLY A 150 -10.89 -6.27 -2.76
C GLY A 150 -11.51 -6.76 -4.08
N GLU A 151 -12.37 -5.94 -4.68
CA GLU A 151 -12.86 -6.13 -6.05
C GLU A 151 -11.72 -5.81 -7.03
N GLY A 152 -10.77 -6.72 -7.17
CA GLY A 152 -9.56 -6.51 -7.94
C GLY A 152 -9.61 -7.17 -9.32
N TRP A 153 -8.63 -6.83 -10.13
CA TRP A 153 -8.39 -7.27 -11.51
C TRP A 153 -8.00 -8.75 -11.64
N VAL A 154 -7.89 -9.49 -10.54
CA VAL A 154 -7.41 -10.86 -10.51
C VAL A 154 -8.58 -11.82 -10.66
N THR A 155 -8.72 -12.35 -11.87
CA THR A 155 -9.64 -13.45 -12.22
C THR A 155 -9.06 -14.83 -11.92
N GLU A 156 -7.89 -14.92 -11.30
CA GLU A 156 -7.33 -16.21 -10.90
C GLU A 156 -8.19 -16.82 -9.80
N GLU A 157 -8.88 -17.89 -10.15
CA GLU A 157 -9.44 -18.83 -9.18
C GLU A 157 -8.26 -19.45 -8.43
N LEU A 158 -7.90 -18.89 -7.30
CA LEU A 158 -6.90 -19.45 -6.42
C LEU A 158 -7.47 -20.74 -5.81
N ARG A 159 -7.20 -21.86 -6.45
CA ARG A 159 -7.63 -23.20 -6.00
C ARG A 159 -6.95 -23.61 -4.69
N THR A 160 -5.84 -22.97 -4.35
CA THR A 160 -5.07 -23.17 -3.12
C THR A 160 -4.66 -21.80 -2.59
N CYS A 161 -5.46 -21.21 -1.70
CA CYS A 161 -5.09 -19.98 -1.01
C CYS A 161 -4.36 -20.35 0.29
N GLU A 162 -3.14 -19.87 0.45
CA GLU A 162 -2.31 -20.08 1.65
C GLU A 162 -2.48 -18.96 2.69
N ALA A 163 -3.38 -17.99 2.44
CA ALA A 163 -3.68 -16.95 3.44
C ALA A 163 -4.44 -17.56 4.63
N ASP A 164 -4.02 -17.23 5.85
CA ASP A 164 -4.69 -17.68 7.07
C ASP A 164 -6.12 -17.12 7.17
N TYR A 165 -6.29 -15.87 6.72
CA TYR A 165 -7.59 -15.20 6.65
C TYR A 165 -7.75 -14.40 5.37
N ILE A 166 -9.00 -14.25 4.94
CA ILE A 166 -9.40 -13.39 3.82
C ILE A 166 -10.42 -12.38 4.33
N ILE A 167 -10.16 -11.10 4.07
CA ILE A 167 -11.07 -9.99 4.39
C ILE A 167 -11.37 -9.19 3.13
N LYS A 168 -12.46 -8.44 3.13
CA LYS A 168 -12.85 -7.55 2.02
C LYS A 168 -12.63 -6.09 2.36
N ASP A 169 -12.56 -5.77 3.64
CA ASP A 169 -12.41 -4.42 4.14
C ASP A 169 -11.43 -4.38 5.32
N LEU A 170 -10.69 -3.26 5.46
CA LEU A 170 -9.75 -3.06 6.57
C LEU A 170 -10.43 -3.05 7.94
N TYR A 171 -11.70 -2.71 8.05
CA TYR A 171 -12.44 -2.77 9.31
C TYR A 171 -12.60 -4.20 9.85
N GLU A 172 -12.44 -5.21 9.02
CA GLU A 172 -12.48 -6.61 9.42
C GLU A 172 -11.20 -7.08 10.12
N VAL A 173 -10.11 -6.31 10.04
CA VAL A 173 -8.81 -6.68 10.64
C VAL A 173 -8.94 -6.86 12.15
N GLU A 174 -9.52 -5.91 12.87
CA GLU A 174 -9.62 -5.99 14.33
C GLU A 174 -10.46 -7.18 14.81
N PRO A 175 -11.64 -7.47 14.25
CA PRO A 175 -12.38 -8.71 14.51
C PRO A 175 -11.56 -9.99 14.29
N VAL A 176 -10.84 -10.08 13.18
CA VAL A 176 -10.00 -11.25 12.86
C VAL A 176 -8.89 -11.41 13.89
N LEU A 177 -8.18 -10.32 14.24
CA LEU A 177 -7.11 -10.37 15.25
C LEU A 177 -7.62 -10.79 16.62
N LYS A 178 -8.80 -10.34 17.02
CA LYS A 178 -9.42 -10.77 18.29
C LYS A 178 -9.72 -12.28 18.29
N GLN A 179 -10.18 -12.82 17.19
CA GLN A 179 -10.42 -14.26 17.03
C GLN A 179 -9.11 -15.06 17.06
N TYR A 180 -8.06 -14.55 16.43
CA TYR A 180 -6.73 -15.18 16.38
C TYR A 180 -6.08 -15.27 17.75
N MET A 181 -6.24 -14.27 18.60
CA MET A 181 -5.65 -14.25 19.95
C MET A 181 -6.41 -15.11 20.98
N LEU A 182 -7.55 -15.70 20.60
CA LEU A 182 -8.33 -16.62 21.43
C LEU A 182 -7.99 -18.11 21.16
N LEU A 183 -7.13 -18.38 20.20
CA LEU A 183 -6.60 -19.70 19.85
C LEU A 183 -5.19 -19.88 20.41
#